data_666920bffd2fdbdd7a2d44c8d4dc5897
#
_entry.id   666920bffd2fdbdd7a2d44c8d4dc5897
#
_cell.length_a   1.000
_cell.length_b   1.000
_cell.length_c   1.000
_cell.angle_alpha   90.00
_cell.angle_beta   90.00
_cell.angle_gamma   90.00
#
_symmetry.space_group_name_H-M   'P 1'
#
loop_
_entity.id
_entity.type
_entity.pdbx_description
1 polymer ?
#
loop_
_entity_poly.entity_id
_entity_poly.type
_entity_poly.pdbx_seq_one_letter_code
_entity_poly.pdbx_strand_id
1 'polypeptide(L)'
;MMNEKYFSRSSCRMMRRWLMGLSFIIYHLSFSVACYNRGPITPDAWNLTEQQLDSISFYTTHHYTQNYNFIVTSDSLVVFAQQPEAMPIPEVFSSLHGAADSSLFTLHSSLFKGERIVVADIMTVPSDTIDSIWVKVARDQLTFGWIHENELLAKVSPDDPISQFIDFFSDVHLLVFLAFCVVIVAAYGVRRLMRRGAKIVHFNDIPSFYPTTLCLLVASSAVLYSSIQLFGPESWRHFYYHPSLNPFGMPLHLGLFVSSVWAIVIVAIATVDDVTKHLPLGSAILYLGGLLAVCAVDYVIFSITTLYYIGYPLLIAYYIFALRRLSLQDSI
;
A
#
# COMPACT_ATOMS: atom_id res chain seq x y z
N MET A 1 -45.01 -5.08 28.12
CA MET A 1 -44.83 -6.40 27.46
C MET A 1 -44.93 -6.37 25.93
N MET A 2 -45.29 -5.25 25.30
CA MET A 2 -45.43 -5.16 23.82
C MET A 2 -44.18 -4.59 23.12
N ASN A 3 -43.28 -3.96 23.87
CA ASN A 3 -42.09 -3.27 23.32
C ASN A 3 -40.87 -4.21 23.08
N GLU A 4 -40.70 -5.28 23.85
CA GLU A 4 -39.58 -6.20 23.72
C GLU A 4 -39.64 -7.07 22.44
N LYS A 5 -40.82 -7.45 21.99
CA LYS A 5 -40.98 -8.26 20.76
C LYS A 5 -40.69 -7.46 19.46
N TYR A 6 -40.87 -6.14 19.48
CA TYR A 6 -40.58 -5.27 18.33
C TYR A 6 -39.07 -5.03 18.19
N PHE A 7 -38.36 -4.84 19.31
CA PHE A 7 -36.93 -4.66 19.34
C PHE A 7 -36.17 -5.92 18.88
N SER A 8 -36.58 -7.09 19.34
CA SER A 8 -36.00 -8.38 18.92
C SER A 8 -36.19 -8.67 17.41
N ARG A 9 -37.30 -8.29 16.81
CA ARG A 9 -37.59 -8.50 15.37
C ARG A 9 -36.82 -7.53 14.45
N SER A 10 -36.52 -6.32 14.90
CA SER A 10 -35.71 -5.34 14.14
C SER A 10 -34.24 -5.72 14.15
N SER A 11 -33.70 -6.11 15.30
CA SER A 11 -32.33 -6.60 15.43
C SER A 11 -32.08 -7.88 14.63
N CYS A 12 -33.02 -8.82 14.64
CA CYS A 12 -32.90 -10.06 13.88
C CYS A 12 -32.96 -9.81 12.36
N ARG A 13 -33.74 -8.83 11.89
CA ARG A 13 -33.78 -8.42 10.46
C ARG A 13 -32.53 -7.70 10.04
N MET A 14 -31.96 -6.87 10.90
CA MET A 14 -30.69 -6.17 10.65
C MET A 14 -29.54 -7.18 10.59
N MET A 15 -29.45 -8.11 11.53
CA MET A 15 -28.44 -9.18 11.55
C MET A 15 -28.51 -10.09 10.33
N ARG A 16 -29.74 -10.42 9.85
CA ARG A 16 -29.92 -11.21 8.64
C ARG A 16 -29.51 -10.48 7.35
N ARG A 17 -29.74 -9.16 7.27
CA ARG A 17 -29.24 -8.33 6.16
C ARG A 17 -27.71 -8.22 6.17
N TRP A 18 -27.13 -8.15 7.36
CA TRP A 18 -25.68 -8.16 7.56
C TRP A 18 -25.04 -9.47 7.13
N LEU A 19 -25.62 -10.59 7.54
CA LEU A 19 -25.14 -11.93 7.12
C LEU A 19 -25.24 -12.12 5.60
N MET A 20 -26.29 -11.63 4.97
CA MET A 20 -26.41 -11.70 3.50
C MET A 20 -25.41 -10.78 2.79
N GLY A 21 -25.16 -9.57 3.31
CA GLY A 21 -24.14 -8.67 2.78
C GLY A 21 -22.74 -9.24 2.94
N LEU A 22 -22.43 -9.81 4.10
CA LEU A 22 -21.15 -10.47 4.38
C LEU A 22 -20.94 -11.69 3.48
N SER A 23 -21.97 -12.52 3.29
CA SER A 23 -21.91 -13.68 2.37
C SER A 23 -21.67 -13.25 0.93
N PHE A 24 -22.28 -12.16 0.48
CA PHE A 24 -22.07 -11.63 -0.87
C PHE A 24 -20.64 -11.11 -1.05
N ILE A 25 -20.11 -10.39 -0.06
CA ILE A 25 -18.73 -9.87 -0.06
C ILE A 25 -17.74 -11.03 -0.02
N ILE A 26 -17.94 -12.04 0.83
CA ILE A 26 -17.08 -13.22 0.92
C ILE A 26 -17.09 -14.00 -0.41
N TYR A 27 -18.25 -14.13 -1.05
CA TYR A 27 -18.38 -14.82 -2.34
C TYR A 27 -17.64 -14.08 -3.44
N HIS A 28 -17.75 -12.75 -3.53
CA HIS A 28 -17.00 -11.96 -4.53
C HIS A 28 -15.50 -11.90 -4.22
N LEU A 29 -15.10 -11.85 -2.94
CA LEU A 29 -13.71 -11.94 -2.51
C LEU A 29 -13.08 -13.28 -2.90
N SER A 30 -13.81 -14.39 -2.73
CA SER A 30 -13.34 -15.73 -3.14
C SER A 30 -13.10 -15.81 -4.64
N PHE A 31 -13.87 -15.10 -5.46
CA PHE A 31 -13.69 -15.04 -6.91
C PHE A 31 -12.47 -14.21 -7.33
N SER A 32 -12.21 -13.10 -6.64
CA SER A 32 -11.05 -12.22 -6.89
C SER A 32 -9.73 -12.88 -6.48
N VAL A 33 -9.75 -13.68 -5.41
CA VAL A 33 -8.59 -14.40 -4.88
C VAL A 33 -8.12 -15.50 -5.86
N ALA A 34 -9.03 -16.12 -6.61
CA ALA A 34 -8.68 -17.19 -7.55
C ALA A 34 -7.81 -16.71 -8.73
N CYS A 35 -7.84 -15.43 -9.08
CA CYS A 35 -7.07 -14.86 -10.18
C CYS A 35 -5.65 -14.41 -9.80
N TYR A 36 -5.35 -14.24 -8.51
CA TYR A 36 -4.10 -13.63 -8.05
C TYR A 36 -3.11 -14.61 -7.40
N ASN A 37 -3.43 -15.89 -7.35
CA ASN A 37 -2.64 -16.87 -6.61
C ASN A 37 -1.80 -17.76 -7.54
N ARG A 38 -0.78 -17.19 -8.19
CA ARG A 38 0.36 -17.99 -8.67
C ARG A 38 1.56 -17.65 -7.80
N GLY A 39 1.62 -18.25 -6.61
CA GLY A 39 2.87 -18.34 -5.89
C GLY A 39 3.92 -19.05 -6.76
N PRO A 40 5.21 -18.71 -6.61
CA PRO A 40 6.26 -19.43 -7.32
C PRO A 40 6.11 -20.90 -7.00
N ILE A 41 6.12 -21.73 -8.06
CA ILE A 41 6.20 -23.18 -7.93
C ILE A 41 7.54 -23.43 -7.22
N THR A 42 7.49 -23.79 -5.95
CA THR A 42 8.70 -24.23 -5.23
C THR A 42 9.11 -25.55 -5.83
N PRO A 43 10.24 -25.62 -6.56
CA PRO A 43 10.78 -26.91 -7.03
C PRO A 43 11.09 -27.78 -5.82
N ASP A 44 10.93 -29.09 -5.97
CA ASP A 44 11.33 -30.05 -4.93
C ASP A 44 12.76 -29.76 -4.49
N ALA A 45 12.96 -29.49 -3.20
CA ALA A 45 14.22 -29.02 -2.62
C ALA A 45 15.43 -29.98 -2.82
N TRP A 46 15.20 -31.17 -3.35
CA TRP A 46 16.20 -32.22 -3.49
C TRP A 46 16.84 -32.31 -4.89
N ASN A 47 16.33 -31.58 -5.90
CA ASN A 47 16.80 -31.67 -7.30
C ASN A 47 17.05 -30.29 -7.92
N LEU A 48 17.46 -29.29 -7.14
CA LEU A 48 17.75 -27.96 -7.66
C LEU A 48 19.10 -27.93 -8.35
N THR A 49 19.17 -27.33 -9.54
CA THR A 49 20.44 -27.03 -10.19
C THR A 49 21.11 -25.83 -9.49
N GLU A 50 22.45 -25.67 -9.63
CA GLU A 50 23.16 -24.52 -9.08
C GLU A 50 22.53 -23.18 -9.53
N GLN A 51 22.15 -23.05 -10.80
CA GLN A 51 21.48 -21.84 -11.32
C GLN A 51 20.12 -21.58 -10.65
N GLN A 52 19.38 -22.63 -10.29
CA GLN A 52 18.12 -22.48 -9.53
C GLN A 52 18.36 -22.06 -8.09
N LEU A 53 19.41 -22.58 -7.47
CA LEU A 53 19.84 -22.19 -6.11
C LEU A 53 20.27 -20.72 -6.09
N ASP A 54 21.06 -20.27 -7.06
CA ASP A 54 21.48 -18.90 -7.21
C ASP A 54 20.30 -17.95 -7.44
N SER A 55 19.36 -18.36 -8.29
CA SER A 55 18.15 -17.59 -8.55
C SER A 55 17.26 -17.48 -7.30
N ILE A 56 17.12 -18.56 -6.51
CA ILE A 56 16.35 -18.55 -5.26
C ILE A 56 17.06 -17.68 -4.21
N SER A 57 18.37 -17.78 -4.11
CA SER A 57 19.17 -16.95 -3.21
C SER A 57 19.04 -15.47 -3.55
N PHE A 58 19.16 -15.13 -4.83
CA PHE A 58 18.96 -13.78 -5.33
C PHE A 58 17.55 -13.27 -5.02
N TYR A 59 16.52 -14.04 -5.35
CA TYR A 59 15.13 -13.69 -5.06
C TYR A 59 14.87 -13.42 -3.58
N THR A 60 15.46 -14.22 -2.71
CA THR A 60 15.27 -14.06 -1.26
C THR A 60 15.86 -12.74 -0.76
N THR A 61 16.95 -12.28 -1.37
CA THR A 61 17.65 -11.05 -0.95
C THR A 61 17.11 -9.80 -1.65
N HIS A 62 16.78 -9.90 -2.95
CA HIS A 62 16.44 -8.74 -3.80
C HIS A 62 14.95 -8.65 -4.10
N HIS A 63 14.16 -9.71 -3.85
CA HIS A 63 12.70 -9.80 -4.01
C HIS A 63 12.18 -9.71 -5.45
N TYR A 64 13.04 -9.72 -6.47
CA TYR A 64 12.68 -9.83 -7.89
C TYR A 64 13.58 -10.84 -8.59
N THR A 65 13.22 -11.24 -9.81
CA THR A 65 13.97 -12.20 -10.64
C THR A 65 13.92 -11.79 -12.10
N GLN A 66 14.50 -12.62 -12.97
CA GLN A 66 14.28 -12.52 -14.41
C GLN A 66 12.78 -12.55 -14.74
N ASN A 67 12.38 -11.84 -15.78
CA ASN A 67 11.00 -11.61 -16.22
C ASN A 67 10.15 -10.77 -15.25
N TYR A 68 10.76 -10.11 -14.27
CA TYR A 68 10.05 -9.15 -13.43
C TYR A 68 9.83 -7.83 -14.18
N ASN A 69 8.65 -7.22 -14.01
CA ASN A 69 8.27 -6.00 -14.71
C ASN A 69 8.40 -4.78 -13.80
N PHE A 70 9.01 -3.73 -14.33
CA PHE A 70 9.12 -2.42 -13.70
C PHE A 70 8.53 -1.33 -14.60
N ILE A 71 8.19 -0.20 -13.98
CA ILE A 71 7.87 1.07 -14.66
C ILE A 71 8.93 2.08 -14.30
N VAL A 72 9.43 2.82 -15.28
CA VAL A 72 10.39 3.91 -15.07
C VAL A 72 9.68 5.10 -14.41
N THR A 73 10.15 5.52 -13.24
CA THR A 73 9.60 6.64 -12.46
C THR A 73 10.39 7.93 -12.66
N SER A 74 11.68 7.83 -12.99
CA SER A 74 12.55 8.97 -13.28
C SER A 74 12.34 9.50 -14.69
N ASP A 75 12.75 10.75 -14.94
CA ASP A 75 12.63 11.39 -16.26
C ASP A 75 13.43 10.65 -17.34
N SER A 76 14.58 10.08 -16.96
CA SER A 76 15.39 9.23 -17.85
C SER A 76 16.16 8.17 -17.08
N LEU A 77 16.24 6.99 -17.68
CA LEU A 77 17.05 5.86 -17.24
C LEU A 77 18.01 5.50 -18.38
N VAL A 78 19.30 5.68 -18.15
CA VAL A 78 20.35 5.37 -19.13
C VAL A 78 20.83 3.95 -18.91
N VAL A 79 20.84 3.15 -19.97
CA VAL A 79 21.28 1.76 -19.94
C VAL A 79 22.41 1.53 -20.94
N PHE A 80 23.40 0.71 -20.55
CA PHE A 80 24.58 0.42 -21.34
C PHE A 80 24.31 -0.77 -22.27
N ALA A 81 24.62 -0.63 -23.56
CA ALA A 81 24.41 -1.71 -24.53
C ALA A 81 25.40 -2.87 -24.36
N GLN A 82 26.60 -2.60 -23.84
CA GLN A 82 27.65 -3.60 -23.66
C GLN A 82 27.49 -4.36 -22.34
N GLN A 83 27.89 -5.63 -22.37
CA GLN A 83 27.88 -6.48 -21.19
C GLN A 83 29.00 -6.06 -20.22
N PRO A 84 28.75 -6.06 -18.90
CA PRO A 84 29.70 -5.56 -17.89
C PRO A 84 31.08 -6.23 -17.93
N GLU A 85 31.16 -7.52 -18.18
CA GLU A 85 32.42 -8.27 -18.27
C GLU A 85 33.30 -7.82 -19.45
N ALA A 86 32.72 -7.20 -20.47
CA ALA A 86 33.44 -6.68 -21.63
C ALA A 86 33.96 -5.23 -21.43
N MET A 87 33.59 -4.58 -20.32
CA MET A 87 34.04 -3.22 -20.01
C MET A 87 35.32 -3.27 -19.20
N PRO A 88 36.44 -2.71 -19.69
CA PRO A 88 37.65 -2.53 -18.86
C PRO A 88 37.33 -1.51 -17.75
N ILE A 89 37.41 -1.98 -16.52
CA ILE A 89 36.98 -1.30 -15.27
C ILE A 89 37.57 0.10 -15.03
N PRO A 90 38.78 0.48 -15.52
CA PRO A 90 39.35 1.82 -15.28
C PRO A 90 38.81 2.93 -16.19
N GLU A 91 38.15 2.63 -17.30
CA GLU A 91 37.77 3.65 -18.30
C GLU A 91 36.37 4.24 -18.13
N VAL A 92 35.48 3.58 -17.39
CA VAL A 92 34.11 4.07 -17.19
C VAL A 92 34.07 5.34 -16.33
N PHE A 93 35.05 5.54 -15.43
CA PHE A 93 35.09 6.72 -14.54
C PHE A 93 35.80 7.93 -15.13
N SER A 94 36.72 7.76 -16.05
CA SER A 94 37.43 8.90 -16.66
C SER A 94 36.61 9.59 -17.76
N SER A 95 35.64 8.90 -18.37
CA SER A 95 34.81 9.46 -19.43
C SER A 95 33.69 10.37 -18.93
N LEU A 96 33.37 10.33 -17.65
CA LEU A 96 32.38 11.23 -17.04
C LEU A 96 32.92 12.63 -16.71
N HIS A 97 34.24 12.86 -16.75
CA HIS A 97 34.87 14.12 -16.30
C HIS A 97 35.80 14.79 -17.30
N GLY A 98 35.73 14.50 -18.59
CA GLY A 98 36.42 15.34 -19.56
C GLY A 98 37.25 14.60 -20.59
N ALA A 99 36.83 14.62 -21.78
CA ALA A 99 37.53 14.96 -23.00
C ALA A 99 36.75 14.54 -24.23
N ALA A 100 36.49 15.49 -25.09
CA ALA A 100 36.02 15.30 -26.44
C ALA A 100 37.02 14.40 -27.19
N ASP A 101 36.65 13.17 -27.50
CA ASP A 101 37.11 12.33 -28.62
C ASP A 101 37.03 10.82 -28.30
N SER A 102 35.89 10.33 -27.88
CA SER A 102 35.67 8.87 -27.89
C SER A 102 34.28 8.55 -28.43
N SER A 103 34.06 8.93 -29.69
CA SER A 103 32.85 8.64 -30.46
C SER A 103 32.67 7.16 -30.84
N LEU A 104 33.33 6.24 -30.15
CA LEU A 104 33.30 4.81 -30.44
C LEU A 104 32.76 3.94 -29.31
N PHE A 105 32.37 4.48 -28.13
CA PHE A 105 32.24 3.66 -26.94
C PHE A 105 30.99 3.88 -26.10
N THR A 106 29.88 4.31 -26.57
CA THR A 106 28.66 4.16 -25.73
C THR A 106 27.42 4.26 -26.56
N LEU A 107 26.95 3.14 -27.09
CA LEU A 107 25.55 3.05 -27.48
C LEU A 107 24.75 2.99 -26.18
N HIS A 108 24.27 4.14 -25.74
CA HIS A 108 23.36 4.24 -24.62
C HIS A 108 21.94 4.22 -25.16
N SER A 109 21.10 3.40 -24.57
CA SER A 109 19.66 3.51 -24.75
C SER A 109 19.10 4.29 -23.57
N SER A 110 18.24 5.26 -23.83
CA SER A 110 17.54 6.01 -22.80
C SER A 110 16.10 5.55 -22.73
N LEU A 111 15.67 5.22 -21.52
CA LEU A 111 14.31 4.85 -21.20
C LEU A 111 13.65 6.04 -20.48
N PHE A 112 12.42 6.35 -20.78
CA PHE A 112 11.74 7.53 -20.26
C PHE A 112 10.66 7.18 -19.25
N LYS A 113 10.26 8.19 -18.47
CA LYS A 113 9.23 8.06 -17.45
C LYS A 113 7.93 7.46 -18.00
N GLY A 114 7.40 6.46 -17.28
CA GLY A 114 6.18 5.75 -17.64
C GLY A 114 6.38 4.58 -18.60
N GLU A 115 7.60 4.35 -19.10
CA GLU A 115 7.89 3.17 -19.91
C GLU A 115 7.96 1.92 -19.03
N ARG A 116 7.40 0.83 -19.56
CA ARG A 116 7.46 -0.50 -18.93
C ARG A 116 8.67 -1.24 -19.43
N ILE A 117 9.41 -1.81 -18.50
CA ILE A 117 10.62 -2.58 -18.78
C ILE A 117 10.54 -3.93 -18.08
N VAL A 118 11.20 -4.90 -18.64
CA VAL A 118 11.31 -6.25 -18.07
C VAL A 118 12.78 -6.54 -17.73
N VAL A 119 13.00 -7.20 -16.64
CA VAL A 119 14.33 -7.75 -16.27
C VAL A 119 14.62 -8.93 -17.19
N ALA A 120 15.52 -8.73 -18.14
CA ALA A 120 15.89 -9.76 -19.14
C ALA A 120 16.94 -10.72 -18.58
N ASP A 121 17.91 -10.18 -17.80
CA ASP A 121 19.00 -10.97 -17.22
C ASP A 121 19.57 -10.28 -15.98
N ILE A 122 20.28 -11.06 -15.13
CA ILE A 122 20.92 -10.56 -13.91
C ILE A 122 22.31 -11.20 -13.85
N MET A 123 23.33 -10.39 -13.64
CA MET A 123 24.72 -10.83 -13.56
C MET A 123 25.40 -10.26 -12.33
N THR A 124 26.16 -11.10 -11.65
CA THR A 124 27.02 -10.67 -10.55
C THR A 124 28.46 -10.53 -11.05
N VAL A 125 29.03 -9.34 -10.92
CA VAL A 125 30.41 -9.00 -11.28
C VAL A 125 31.19 -8.68 -10.00
N PRO A 126 31.86 -9.65 -9.36
CA PRO A 126 32.51 -9.45 -8.06
C PRO A 126 33.68 -8.44 -8.09
N SER A 127 34.20 -8.16 -9.28
CA SER A 127 35.29 -7.18 -9.49
C SER A 127 34.81 -5.72 -9.48
N ASP A 128 33.50 -5.49 -9.59
CA ASP A 128 32.92 -4.16 -9.53
C ASP A 128 32.80 -3.71 -8.06
N THR A 129 33.47 -2.61 -7.73
CA THR A 129 33.52 -2.06 -6.36
C THR A 129 32.38 -1.13 -6.04
N ILE A 130 31.57 -0.72 -7.03
CA ILE A 130 30.45 0.21 -6.86
C ILE A 130 29.19 -0.56 -6.59
N ASP A 131 28.88 -1.51 -7.46
CA ASP A 131 27.74 -2.41 -7.34
C ASP A 131 28.06 -3.70 -8.09
N SER A 132 28.10 -4.79 -7.34
CA SER A 132 28.43 -6.11 -7.91
C SER A 132 27.31 -6.68 -8.77
N ILE A 133 26.10 -6.10 -8.71
CA ILE A 133 24.92 -6.63 -9.40
C ILE A 133 24.57 -5.74 -10.59
N TRP A 134 24.59 -6.35 -11.76
CA TRP A 134 24.16 -5.75 -13.01
C TRP A 134 22.87 -6.39 -13.49
N VAL A 135 21.94 -5.55 -13.87
CA VAL A 135 20.61 -5.96 -14.34
C VAL A 135 20.46 -5.55 -15.79
N LYS A 136 20.15 -6.52 -16.63
CA LYS A 136 19.77 -6.26 -18.02
C LYS A 136 18.29 -5.99 -18.09
N VAL A 137 17.92 -4.81 -18.54
CA VAL A 137 16.54 -4.42 -18.73
C VAL A 137 16.24 -4.26 -20.22
N ALA A 138 15.01 -4.59 -20.60
CA ALA A 138 14.54 -4.44 -21.96
C ALA A 138 13.12 -3.84 -21.97
N ARG A 139 12.88 -2.88 -22.85
CA ARG A 139 11.55 -2.39 -23.19
C ARG A 139 10.99 -3.16 -24.38
N ASP A 140 11.83 -3.36 -25.39
CA ASP A 140 11.52 -4.06 -26.63
C ASP A 140 12.79 -4.74 -27.18
N GLN A 141 12.69 -5.38 -28.36
CA GLN A 141 13.82 -6.10 -28.97
C GLN A 141 14.99 -5.18 -29.38
N LEU A 142 14.76 -3.88 -29.51
CA LEU A 142 15.76 -2.90 -29.97
C LEU A 142 16.28 -2.05 -28.81
N THR A 143 15.47 -1.88 -27.77
CA THR A 143 15.79 -1.02 -26.62
C THR A 143 16.01 -1.89 -25.40
N PHE A 144 17.26 -2.23 -25.15
CA PHE A 144 17.69 -3.00 -24.00
C PHE A 144 19.10 -2.57 -23.57
N GLY A 145 19.48 -2.89 -22.34
CA GLY A 145 20.84 -2.61 -21.88
C GLY A 145 21.05 -3.02 -20.43
N TRP A 146 22.27 -2.83 -19.96
CA TRP A 146 22.71 -3.15 -18.62
C TRP A 146 22.76 -1.90 -17.74
N ILE A 147 22.47 -2.07 -16.47
CA ILE A 147 22.51 -1.01 -15.47
C ILE A 147 22.81 -1.62 -14.11
N HIS A 148 23.46 -0.87 -13.22
CA HIS A 148 23.66 -1.27 -11.84
C HIS A 148 22.31 -1.38 -11.09
N GLU A 149 22.18 -2.38 -10.23
CA GLU A 149 20.95 -2.61 -9.48
C GLU A 149 20.53 -1.40 -8.65
N ASN A 150 21.45 -0.83 -7.88
CA ASN A 150 21.17 0.32 -7.02
C ASN A 150 20.66 1.54 -7.81
N GLU A 151 21.20 1.77 -9.01
CA GLU A 151 20.76 2.83 -9.89
C GLU A 151 19.39 2.53 -10.50
N LEU A 152 19.14 1.27 -10.89
CA LEU A 152 17.86 0.82 -11.42
C LEU A 152 16.77 1.00 -10.37
N LEU A 153 16.93 0.41 -9.19
CA LEU A 153 15.92 0.41 -8.14
C LEU A 153 15.58 1.80 -7.62
N ALA A 154 16.51 2.76 -7.71
CA ALA A 154 16.25 4.16 -7.37
C ALA A 154 15.36 4.89 -8.41
N LYS A 155 15.22 4.34 -9.62
CA LYS A 155 14.59 5.02 -10.76
C LYS A 155 13.38 4.27 -11.32
N VAL A 156 13.04 3.12 -10.75
CA VAL A 156 11.91 2.29 -11.20
C VAL A 156 11.01 1.90 -10.04
N SER A 157 9.78 1.52 -10.37
CA SER A 157 8.80 0.95 -9.45
C SER A 157 8.25 -0.36 -10.02
N PRO A 158 7.84 -1.33 -9.20
CA PRO A 158 7.13 -2.52 -9.68
C PRO A 158 5.92 -2.17 -10.55
N ASP A 159 5.71 -2.91 -11.65
CA ASP A 159 4.53 -2.75 -12.52
C ASP A 159 3.30 -3.44 -11.88
N ASP A 160 2.94 -2.99 -10.69
CA ASP A 160 1.77 -3.43 -9.96
C ASP A 160 1.01 -2.22 -9.40
N PRO A 161 -0.33 -2.16 -9.52
CA PRO A 161 -1.11 -1.03 -9.05
C PRO A 161 -0.98 -0.75 -7.55
N ILE A 162 -0.75 -1.78 -6.72
CA ILE A 162 -0.61 -1.61 -5.27
C ILE A 162 0.76 -0.99 -4.94
N SER A 163 1.82 -1.46 -5.59
CA SER A 163 3.17 -0.90 -5.43
C SER A 163 3.23 0.55 -5.89
N GLN A 164 2.63 0.87 -7.03
CA GLN A 164 2.51 2.24 -7.54
C GLN A 164 1.69 3.13 -6.59
N PHE A 165 0.63 2.59 -5.97
CA PHE A 165 -0.14 3.31 -4.97
C PHE A 165 0.71 3.59 -3.72
N ILE A 166 1.52 2.64 -3.27
CA ILE A 166 2.46 2.82 -2.16
C ILE A 166 3.46 3.94 -2.48
N ASP A 167 4.07 3.92 -3.66
CA ASP A 167 5.03 4.94 -4.10
C ASP A 167 4.38 6.33 -4.16
N PHE A 168 3.19 6.44 -4.76
CA PHE A 168 2.44 7.68 -4.83
C PHE A 168 2.20 8.30 -3.44
N PHE A 169 1.85 7.47 -2.45
CA PHE A 169 1.63 7.93 -1.07
C PHE A 169 2.92 8.05 -0.25
N SER A 170 4.05 7.56 -0.76
CA SER A 170 5.37 7.75 -0.14
C SER A 170 6.02 9.07 -0.55
N ASP A 171 5.58 9.71 -1.63
CA ASP A 171 6.08 11.01 -2.05
C ASP A 171 5.56 12.13 -1.12
N VAL A 172 6.40 12.54 -0.18
CA VAL A 172 6.06 13.54 0.84
C VAL A 172 5.70 14.89 0.22
N HIS A 173 6.37 15.31 -0.84
CA HIS A 173 6.09 16.60 -1.50
C HIS A 173 4.71 16.61 -2.15
N LEU A 174 4.36 15.53 -2.82
CA LEU A 174 3.06 15.35 -3.43
C LEU A 174 1.95 15.26 -2.37
N LEU A 175 2.20 14.55 -1.25
CA LEU A 175 1.25 14.45 -0.13
C LEU A 175 0.99 15.81 0.52
N VAL A 176 2.03 16.61 0.75
CA VAL A 176 1.89 17.96 1.34
C VAL A 176 1.09 18.85 0.39
N PHE A 177 1.39 18.85 -0.91
CA PHE A 177 0.64 19.60 -1.90
C PHE A 177 -0.83 19.16 -1.97
N LEU A 178 -1.07 17.85 -2.02
CA LEU A 178 -2.43 17.28 -2.03
C LEU A 178 -3.21 17.65 -0.77
N ALA A 179 -2.58 17.56 0.41
CA ALA A 179 -3.20 17.95 1.68
C ALA A 179 -3.61 19.41 1.67
N PHE A 180 -2.78 20.32 1.14
CA PHE A 180 -3.10 21.73 1.02
C PHE A 180 -4.30 21.97 0.10
N CYS A 181 -4.34 21.31 -1.06
CA CYS A 181 -5.47 21.36 -1.98
C CYS A 181 -6.77 20.84 -1.34
N VAL A 182 -6.69 19.72 -0.64
CA VAL A 182 -7.83 19.11 0.07
C VAL A 182 -8.38 20.05 1.15
N VAL A 183 -7.52 20.72 1.93
CA VAL A 183 -7.94 21.69 2.96
C VAL A 183 -8.71 22.86 2.33
N ILE A 184 -8.23 23.43 1.20
CA ILE A 184 -8.91 24.53 0.51
C ILE A 184 -10.28 24.09 -0.02
N VAL A 185 -10.34 22.93 -0.70
CA VAL A 185 -11.58 22.36 -1.26
C VAL A 185 -12.56 22.03 -0.14
N ALA A 186 -12.09 21.43 0.96
CA ALA A 186 -12.91 21.13 2.12
C ALA A 186 -13.48 22.38 2.77
N ALA A 187 -12.66 23.42 3.01
CA ALA A 187 -13.10 24.70 3.58
C ALA A 187 -14.16 25.36 2.71
N TYR A 188 -13.98 25.37 1.39
CA TYR A 188 -14.98 25.89 0.45
C TYR A 188 -16.27 25.06 0.47
N GLY A 189 -16.15 23.74 0.44
CA GLY A 189 -17.27 22.79 0.49
C GLY A 189 -18.10 22.98 1.78
N VAL A 190 -17.44 23.00 2.94
CA VAL A 190 -18.07 23.24 4.24
C VAL A 190 -18.83 24.56 4.24
N ARG A 191 -18.19 25.65 3.81
CA ARG A 191 -18.84 26.98 3.72
C ARG A 191 -20.07 26.95 2.82
N ARG A 192 -20.00 26.26 1.68
CA ARG A 192 -21.12 26.15 0.73
C ARG A 192 -22.29 25.34 1.30
N LEU A 193 -21.99 24.21 1.98
CA LEU A 193 -22.99 23.36 2.60
C LEU A 193 -23.70 24.05 3.77
N MET A 194 -22.93 24.74 4.65
CA MET A 194 -23.51 25.53 5.75
C MET A 194 -24.43 26.66 5.24
N ARG A 195 -24.05 27.36 4.15
CA ARG A 195 -24.92 28.36 3.51
C ARG A 195 -26.22 27.77 2.93
N ARG A 196 -26.26 26.47 2.66
CA ARG A 196 -27.46 25.76 2.19
C ARG A 196 -28.30 25.16 3.34
N GLY A 197 -27.97 25.49 4.59
CA GLY A 197 -28.72 25.05 5.77
C GLY A 197 -28.30 23.68 6.31
N ALA A 198 -27.17 23.11 5.87
CA ALA A 198 -26.61 21.91 6.48
C ALA A 198 -26.15 22.23 7.90
N LYS A 199 -26.45 21.33 8.84
CA LYS A 199 -26.04 21.43 10.24
C LYS A 199 -24.85 20.55 10.52
N ILE A 200 -23.93 21.02 11.36
CA ILE A 200 -22.85 20.21 11.90
C ILE A 200 -23.45 19.26 12.95
N VAL A 201 -23.30 17.98 12.71
CA VAL A 201 -23.79 16.91 13.58
C VAL A 201 -22.61 16.32 14.31
N HIS A 202 -22.70 16.15 15.63
CA HIS A 202 -21.65 15.55 16.44
C HIS A 202 -21.73 14.03 16.41
N PHE A 203 -20.63 13.37 16.77
CA PHE A 203 -20.54 11.91 16.81
C PHE A 203 -21.61 11.24 17.71
N ASN A 204 -22.13 11.97 18.71
CA ASN A 204 -23.13 11.46 19.64
C ASN A 204 -24.57 11.60 19.16
N ASP A 205 -24.79 12.35 18.09
CA ASP A 205 -26.14 12.66 17.60
C ASP A 205 -26.73 11.53 16.74
N ILE A 206 -25.89 10.57 16.36
CA ILE A 206 -26.30 9.37 15.60
C ILE A 206 -26.14 8.15 16.50
N PRO A 207 -27.20 7.37 16.74
CA PRO A 207 -27.13 6.13 17.51
C PRO A 207 -26.50 5.01 16.66
N SER A 208 -25.22 5.12 16.36
CA SER A 208 -24.47 4.20 15.53
C SER A 208 -23.11 3.87 16.14
N PHE A 209 -22.74 2.60 16.15
CA PHE A 209 -21.43 2.15 16.60
C PHE A 209 -20.39 2.15 15.45
N TYR A 210 -20.83 2.20 14.19
CA TYR A 210 -19.94 2.09 13.03
C TYR A 210 -18.86 3.17 12.96
N PRO A 211 -19.14 4.47 13.20
CA PRO A 211 -18.09 5.49 13.17
C PRO A 211 -16.99 5.25 14.20
N THR A 212 -17.37 4.85 15.42
CA THR A 212 -16.40 4.53 16.49
C THR A 212 -15.59 3.30 16.13
N THR A 213 -16.22 2.25 15.59
CA THR A 213 -15.54 1.04 15.13
C THR A 213 -14.57 1.33 13.99
N LEU A 214 -14.93 2.22 13.06
CA LEU A 214 -14.06 2.64 11.97
C LEU A 214 -12.79 3.32 12.50
N CYS A 215 -12.91 4.26 13.44
CA CYS A 215 -11.76 4.92 14.06
C CYS A 215 -10.85 3.90 14.77
N LEU A 216 -11.41 2.94 15.53
CA LEU A 216 -10.64 1.89 16.19
C LEU A 216 -9.90 0.98 15.20
N LEU A 217 -10.54 0.62 14.09
CA LEU A 217 -9.92 -0.19 13.05
C LEU A 217 -8.77 0.56 12.36
N VAL A 218 -8.95 1.84 12.07
CA VAL A 218 -7.89 2.68 11.48
C VAL A 218 -6.70 2.81 12.43
N ALA A 219 -6.94 3.09 13.71
CA ALA A 219 -5.88 3.15 14.72
C ALA A 219 -5.14 1.82 14.86
N SER A 220 -5.87 0.71 14.90
CA SER A 220 -5.27 -0.64 14.98
C SER A 220 -4.46 -0.99 13.74
N SER A 221 -4.96 -0.65 12.54
CA SER A 221 -4.24 -0.86 11.29
C SER A 221 -2.96 -0.02 11.22
N ALA A 222 -2.99 1.23 11.70
CA ALA A 222 -1.82 2.10 11.78
C ALA A 222 -0.74 1.51 12.71
N VAL A 223 -1.13 0.99 13.88
CA VAL A 223 -0.21 0.31 14.81
C VAL A 223 0.37 -0.95 14.18
N LEU A 224 -0.44 -1.77 13.49
CA LEU A 224 0.04 -2.97 12.79
C LEU A 224 1.04 -2.61 11.69
N TYR A 225 0.73 -1.62 10.87
CA TYR A 225 1.63 -1.15 9.80
C TYR A 225 2.99 -0.72 10.35
N SER A 226 3.00 0.17 11.35
CA SER A 226 4.25 0.62 11.97
C SER A 226 5.00 -0.50 12.70
N SER A 227 4.27 -1.47 13.27
CA SER A 227 4.89 -2.66 13.87
C SER A 227 5.58 -3.54 12.83
N ILE A 228 5.01 -3.70 11.64
CA ILE A 228 5.63 -4.43 10.53
C ILE A 228 6.92 -3.73 10.10
N GLN A 229 6.92 -2.41 10.01
CA GLN A 229 8.14 -1.64 9.67
C GLN A 229 9.23 -1.79 10.73
N LEU A 230 8.88 -1.89 12.01
CA LEU A 230 9.83 -2.04 13.12
C LEU A 230 10.40 -3.46 13.24
N PHE A 231 9.55 -4.47 13.12
CA PHE A 231 9.90 -5.85 13.48
C PHE A 231 10.04 -6.79 12.29
N GLY A 232 9.55 -6.40 11.11
CA GLY A 232 9.56 -7.23 9.91
C GLY A 232 9.74 -6.43 8.61
N PRO A 233 10.80 -5.58 8.49
CA PRO A 233 11.00 -4.76 7.30
C PRO A 233 11.13 -5.58 6.02
N GLU A 234 11.76 -6.76 6.09
CA GLU A 234 11.91 -7.66 4.94
C GLU A 234 10.56 -8.20 4.45
N SER A 235 9.63 -8.47 5.36
CA SER A 235 8.28 -8.88 4.99
C SER A 235 7.53 -7.75 4.25
N TRP A 236 7.74 -6.50 4.67
CA TRP A 236 7.17 -5.34 3.98
C TRP A 236 7.79 -5.16 2.60
N ARG A 237 9.12 -5.30 2.48
CA ARG A 237 9.84 -5.22 1.21
C ARG A 237 9.35 -6.30 0.25
N HIS A 238 9.21 -7.54 0.70
CA HIS A 238 8.65 -8.63 -0.10
C HIS A 238 7.21 -8.31 -0.56
N PHE A 239 6.36 -7.76 0.31
CA PHE A 239 5.01 -7.34 -0.04
C PHE A 239 4.99 -6.21 -1.08
N TYR A 240 5.94 -5.28 -1.02
CA TYR A 240 6.07 -4.21 -2.01
C TYR A 240 6.35 -4.73 -3.42
N TYR A 241 7.21 -5.74 -3.56
CA TYR A 241 7.50 -6.35 -4.86
C TYR A 241 6.43 -7.36 -5.30
N HIS A 242 5.77 -8.03 -4.37
CA HIS A 242 4.76 -9.07 -4.64
C HIS A 242 3.49 -8.80 -3.82
N PRO A 243 2.78 -7.71 -4.11
CA PRO A 243 1.60 -7.37 -3.34
C PRO A 243 0.48 -8.38 -3.57
N SER A 244 -0.26 -8.69 -2.52
CA SER A 244 -1.40 -9.58 -2.58
C SER A 244 -2.53 -9.06 -1.70
N LEU A 245 -3.75 -9.16 -2.18
CA LEU A 245 -4.95 -8.84 -1.39
C LEU A 245 -5.47 -10.04 -0.61
N ASN A 246 -4.83 -11.23 -0.76
CA ASN A 246 -5.21 -12.44 -0.04
C ASN A 246 -4.48 -12.52 1.31
N PRO A 247 -5.19 -12.34 2.44
CA PRO A 247 -4.56 -12.37 3.75
C PRO A 247 -4.06 -13.75 4.18
N PHE A 248 -4.53 -14.83 3.54
CA PHE A 248 -4.22 -16.21 3.93
C PHE A 248 -2.94 -16.77 3.29
N GLY A 249 -2.44 -16.13 2.23
CA GLY A 249 -1.26 -16.56 1.49
C GLY A 249 0.05 -15.91 1.93
N MET A 250 0.09 -15.21 3.07
CA MET A 250 1.22 -14.41 3.52
C MET A 250 1.52 -14.61 5.01
N PRO A 251 2.68 -14.15 5.53
CA PRO A 251 3.00 -14.20 6.95
C PRO A 251 1.92 -13.58 7.82
N LEU A 252 1.70 -14.13 9.02
CA LEU A 252 0.58 -13.77 9.90
C LEU A 252 0.43 -12.25 10.13
N HIS A 253 1.53 -11.54 10.35
CA HIS A 253 1.51 -10.09 10.61
C HIS A 253 1.04 -9.28 9.39
N LEU A 254 1.45 -9.66 8.18
CA LEU A 254 0.95 -9.07 6.93
C LEU A 254 -0.51 -9.46 6.67
N GLY A 255 -0.86 -10.73 6.89
CA GLY A 255 -2.24 -11.21 6.78
C GLY A 255 -3.19 -10.47 7.70
N LEU A 256 -2.79 -10.20 8.95
CA LEU A 256 -3.57 -9.38 9.88
C LEU A 256 -3.71 -7.93 9.39
N PHE A 257 -2.64 -7.34 8.86
CA PHE A 257 -2.70 -5.99 8.29
C PHE A 257 -3.66 -5.92 7.11
N VAL A 258 -3.54 -6.80 6.12
CA VAL A 258 -4.44 -6.84 4.96
C VAL A 258 -5.88 -7.13 5.38
N SER A 259 -6.11 -8.01 6.37
CA SER A 259 -7.43 -8.25 6.94
C SER A 259 -8.01 -7.00 7.61
N SER A 260 -7.19 -6.20 8.30
CA SER A 260 -7.63 -4.95 8.91
C SER A 260 -8.00 -3.90 7.85
N VAL A 261 -7.29 -3.84 6.73
CA VAL A 261 -7.64 -2.97 5.59
C VAL A 261 -9.00 -3.37 4.99
N TRP A 262 -9.24 -4.67 4.80
CA TRP A 262 -10.56 -5.15 4.36
C TRP A 262 -11.67 -4.82 5.35
N ALA A 263 -11.41 -4.98 6.64
CA ALA A 263 -12.36 -4.60 7.68
C ALA A 263 -12.67 -3.09 7.66
N ILE A 264 -11.67 -2.23 7.45
CA ILE A 264 -11.86 -0.78 7.28
C ILE A 264 -12.79 -0.50 6.11
N VAL A 265 -12.56 -1.10 4.94
CA VAL A 265 -13.40 -0.90 3.74
C VAL A 265 -14.85 -1.31 4.01
N ILE A 266 -15.06 -2.48 4.62
CA ILE A 266 -16.39 -3.00 4.93
C ILE A 266 -17.13 -2.07 5.91
N VAL A 267 -16.46 -1.68 7.00
CA VAL A 267 -17.06 -0.81 8.03
C VAL A 267 -17.26 0.61 7.50
N ALA A 268 -16.37 1.12 6.64
CA ALA A 268 -16.55 2.42 5.99
C ALA A 268 -17.80 2.45 5.12
N ILE A 269 -18.04 1.42 4.28
CA ILE A 269 -19.25 1.29 3.48
C ILE A 269 -20.51 1.24 4.38
N ALA A 270 -20.45 0.43 5.45
CA ALA A 270 -21.54 0.35 6.42
C ALA A 270 -21.80 1.70 7.13
N THR A 271 -20.74 2.44 7.45
CA THR A 271 -20.84 3.78 8.04
C THR A 271 -21.51 4.76 7.10
N VAL A 272 -21.13 4.77 5.83
CA VAL A 272 -21.76 5.64 4.81
C VAL A 272 -23.25 5.32 4.66
N ASP A 273 -23.60 4.04 4.54
CA ASP A 273 -24.99 3.59 4.42
C ASP A 273 -25.83 3.99 5.64
N ASP A 274 -25.26 3.82 6.85
CA ASP A 274 -25.96 4.13 8.09
C ASP A 274 -26.14 5.65 8.29
N VAL A 275 -25.08 6.44 8.08
CA VAL A 275 -25.12 7.90 8.21
C VAL A 275 -26.10 8.53 7.20
N THR A 276 -26.11 8.06 5.96
CA THR A 276 -27.01 8.58 4.92
C THR A 276 -28.49 8.24 5.17
N LYS A 277 -28.77 7.23 5.99
CA LYS A 277 -30.14 6.89 6.43
C LYS A 277 -30.64 7.78 7.57
N HIS A 278 -29.74 8.27 8.40
CA HIS A 278 -30.10 9.07 9.58
C HIS A 278 -30.04 10.58 9.34
N LEU A 279 -29.24 11.04 8.36
CA LEU A 279 -29.01 12.44 8.12
C LEU A 279 -29.41 12.86 6.70
N PRO A 280 -29.89 14.12 6.51
CA PRO A 280 -30.05 14.70 5.20
C PRO A 280 -28.69 14.84 4.52
N LEU A 281 -28.65 14.71 3.19
CA LEU A 281 -27.44 14.61 2.39
C LEU A 281 -26.36 15.65 2.73
N GLY A 282 -26.74 16.93 2.93
CA GLY A 282 -25.78 17.98 3.28
C GLY A 282 -25.10 17.77 4.62
N SER A 283 -25.86 17.37 5.65
CA SER A 283 -25.32 17.07 6.99
C SER A 283 -24.54 15.74 6.99
N ALA A 284 -24.98 14.74 6.22
CA ALA A 284 -24.26 13.49 6.07
C ALA A 284 -22.86 13.68 5.46
N ILE A 285 -22.74 14.52 4.43
CA ILE A 285 -21.42 14.87 3.82
C ILE A 285 -20.51 15.55 4.85
N LEU A 286 -21.05 16.51 5.63
CA LEU A 286 -20.26 17.17 6.68
C LEU A 286 -19.81 16.21 7.76
N TYR A 287 -20.70 15.32 8.21
CA TYR A 287 -20.37 14.30 9.20
C TYR A 287 -19.32 13.32 8.71
N LEU A 288 -19.49 12.76 7.50
CA LEU A 288 -18.53 11.83 6.90
C LEU A 288 -17.18 12.50 6.63
N GLY A 289 -17.17 13.77 6.21
CA GLY A 289 -15.94 14.55 6.07
C GLY A 289 -15.22 14.76 7.40
N GLY A 290 -15.95 15.04 8.47
CA GLY A 290 -15.41 15.13 9.83
C GLY A 290 -14.86 13.79 10.32
N LEU A 291 -15.58 12.70 10.08
CA LEU A 291 -15.14 11.34 10.42
C LEU A 291 -13.85 10.95 9.68
N LEU A 292 -13.79 11.27 8.37
CA LEU A 292 -12.58 11.03 7.57
C LEU A 292 -11.38 11.81 8.14
N ALA A 293 -11.58 13.05 8.55
CA ALA A 293 -10.52 13.85 9.17
C ALA A 293 -10.05 13.24 10.49
N VAL A 294 -10.96 12.74 11.34
CA VAL A 294 -10.61 12.04 12.58
C VAL A 294 -9.83 10.77 12.27
N CYS A 295 -10.28 9.93 11.32
CA CYS A 295 -9.55 8.73 10.91
C CYS A 295 -8.15 9.06 10.38
N ALA A 296 -7.98 10.14 9.62
CA ALA A 296 -6.67 10.56 9.13
C ALA A 296 -5.74 11.00 10.28
N VAL A 297 -6.26 11.74 11.25
CA VAL A 297 -5.51 12.14 12.46
C VAL A 297 -5.14 10.91 13.30
N ASP A 298 -6.08 9.99 13.53
CA ASP A 298 -5.83 8.73 14.22
C ASP A 298 -4.73 7.94 13.55
N TYR A 299 -4.79 7.79 12.22
CA TYR A 299 -3.75 7.09 11.45
C TYR A 299 -2.37 7.71 11.69
N VAL A 300 -2.24 9.03 11.57
CA VAL A 300 -0.95 9.73 11.74
C VAL A 300 -0.44 9.59 13.18
N ILE A 301 -1.31 9.81 14.17
CA ILE A 301 -0.92 9.73 15.60
C ILE A 301 -0.44 8.32 15.93
N PHE A 302 -1.23 7.30 15.61
CA PHE A 302 -0.92 5.91 15.94
C PHE A 302 0.27 5.37 15.13
N SER A 303 0.43 5.77 13.88
CA SER A 303 1.58 5.41 13.07
C SER A 303 2.89 5.96 13.67
N ILE A 304 2.94 7.27 13.97
CA ILE A 304 4.14 7.91 14.52
C ILE A 304 4.44 7.42 15.93
N THR A 305 3.44 7.40 16.82
CA THR A 305 3.65 7.03 18.24
C THR A 305 4.07 5.58 18.42
N THR A 306 3.68 4.69 17.50
CA THR A 306 4.08 3.28 17.52
C THR A 306 5.57 3.11 17.25
N LEU A 307 6.18 3.94 16.40
CA LEU A 307 7.63 3.92 16.15
C LEU A 307 8.44 4.20 17.44
N TYR A 308 7.84 4.89 18.39
CA TYR A 308 8.42 5.17 19.73
C TYR A 308 7.86 4.26 20.82
N TYR A 309 7.17 3.16 20.48
CA TYR A 309 6.50 2.22 21.41
C TYR A 309 5.36 2.82 22.24
N ILE A 310 5.07 4.11 22.14
CA ILE A 310 3.99 4.80 22.85
C ILE A 310 2.62 4.42 22.27
N GLY A 311 2.58 4.08 21.00
CA GLY A 311 1.34 3.71 20.28
C GLY A 311 0.60 2.53 20.90
N TYR A 312 1.30 1.55 21.47
CA TYR A 312 0.68 0.37 22.09
C TYR A 312 -0.17 0.70 23.32
N PRO A 313 0.37 1.35 24.37
CA PRO A 313 -0.45 1.76 25.51
C PRO A 313 -1.52 2.78 25.12
N LEU A 314 -1.24 3.67 24.17
CA LEU A 314 -2.20 4.63 23.65
C LEU A 314 -3.39 3.92 22.99
N LEU A 315 -3.14 2.88 22.19
CA LEU A 315 -4.19 2.08 21.56
C LEU A 315 -5.08 1.39 22.60
N ILE A 316 -4.48 0.82 23.65
CA ILE A 316 -5.24 0.19 24.73
C ILE A 316 -6.14 1.23 25.43
N ALA A 317 -5.60 2.41 25.72
CA ALA A 317 -6.37 3.50 26.32
C ALA A 317 -7.52 3.95 25.41
N TYR A 318 -7.28 4.02 24.09
CA TYR A 318 -8.27 4.38 23.09
C TYR A 318 -9.41 3.34 23.02
N TYR A 319 -9.09 2.04 23.05
CA TYR A 319 -10.11 0.97 23.14
C TYR A 319 -10.94 1.09 24.41
N ILE A 320 -10.32 1.31 25.57
CA ILE A 320 -11.05 1.47 26.86
C ILE A 320 -12.00 2.67 26.77
N PHE A 321 -11.54 3.79 26.22
CA PHE A 321 -12.36 4.99 26.04
C PHE A 321 -13.54 4.74 25.12
N ALA A 322 -13.31 4.12 23.96
CA ALA A 322 -14.34 3.82 22.97
C ALA A 322 -15.39 2.83 23.50
N LEU A 323 -14.96 1.77 24.19
CA LEU A 323 -15.89 0.79 24.79
C LEU A 323 -16.75 1.39 25.90
N ARG A 324 -16.16 2.22 26.77
CA ARG A 324 -16.93 2.96 27.79
C ARG A 324 -17.99 3.86 27.17
N ARG A 325 -17.64 4.53 26.05
CA ARG A 325 -18.55 5.40 25.34
C ARG A 325 -19.73 4.62 24.72
N LEU A 326 -19.44 3.49 24.06
CA LEU A 326 -20.48 2.63 23.47
C LEU A 326 -21.41 2.07 24.56
N SER A 327 -20.89 1.63 25.69
CA SER A 327 -21.70 1.13 26.82
C SER A 327 -22.62 2.21 27.42
N LEU A 328 -22.22 3.47 27.39
CA LEU A 328 -23.09 4.57 27.83
C LEU A 328 -24.22 4.88 26.84
N GLN A 329 -23.98 4.69 25.55
CA GLN A 329 -25.02 4.86 24.53
C GLN A 329 -26.11 3.78 24.60
N ASP A 330 -25.76 2.55 24.96
CA ASP A 330 -26.70 1.44 25.11
C ASP A 330 -27.57 1.55 26.35
N SER A 331 -27.21 2.42 27.31
CA SER A 331 -27.91 2.61 28.59
C SER A 331 -28.96 3.74 28.57
N ILE A 332 -29.06 4.51 27.48
CA ILE A 332 -30.02 5.59 27.24
C ILE A 332 -31.09 5.12 26.26
#